data_a27d11b532198b5a19433057bc93f0e7
#
_entry.id   a27d11b532198b5a19433057bc93f0e7
#
_cell.length_a   1.000
_cell.length_b   1.000
_cell.length_c   1.000
_cell.angle_alpha   90.00
_cell.angle_beta   90.00
_cell.angle_gamma   90.00
#
_symmetry.space_group_name_H-M   'P 1'
#
loop_
_entity.id
_entity.type
_entity.pdbx_description
1 polymer ?
#
loop_
_entity_poly.entity_id
_entity_poly.type
_entity_poly.pdbx_seq_one_letter_code
_entity_poly.pdbx_strand_id
1 'polypeptide(L)'
;MKIRVCVLVALSLMIFAARQPVPAVAGPPAKIKFGHVAPPFHGQSKGVDAFAAYVKEKTNGRIDIATFPMGQLGGERSMAEHVQMGTLQIAAITTAVLQNFVPQAAILDMPFIFPDRKTAYATLDDPEVQKKIFSYFPKKGFMAIGWTENEFRDFTNNKRPVRTPADIKGLKVRVMNAPVYLDTFKQLGASPVGIPFPEIYNALQTGVIDAQENPILTSVLMKFTELTKNVTITNHCLTECIIIVSPDYWETLSPEDQQIFKEAAKVAIDTNRKVNAELHNKLPKSGISIAEYCKKNGVEVIELTPEERKAFQTAMVPVWNKYRKKIGNEIFDFMLSKIEENEQ
;
A
#
# COMPACT_ATOMS: atom_id res chain seq x y z
N MET A 1 57.72 16.42 83.09
CA MET A 1 56.87 17.30 82.32
C MET A 1 56.38 16.47 81.10
N LYS A 2 55.18 15.90 81.19
CA LYS A 2 54.62 14.98 80.16
C LYS A 2 53.32 15.65 79.69
N ILE A 3 53.35 16.08 78.40
CA ILE A 3 52.17 16.66 77.70
C ILE A 3 51.42 15.49 77.11
N ARG A 4 50.14 15.32 77.48
CA ARG A 4 49.19 14.39 76.86
C ARG A 4 48.49 15.09 75.75
N VAL A 5 48.67 14.58 74.55
CA VAL A 5 47.92 14.98 73.38
C VAL A 5 46.64 14.15 73.30
N CYS A 6 45.46 14.81 73.41
CA CYS A 6 44.18 14.17 73.06
C CYS A 6 43.92 14.24 71.59
N VAL A 7 43.74 13.07 70.99
CA VAL A 7 43.30 12.95 69.58
C VAL A 7 41.78 12.85 69.54
N LEU A 8 41.11 13.86 69.03
CA LEU A 8 39.66 13.85 68.74
C LEU A 8 39.47 13.20 67.33
N VAL A 9 38.85 12.02 67.33
CA VAL A 9 38.40 11.39 66.09
C VAL A 9 37.01 11.91 65.75
N ALA A 10 36.89 12.79 64.76
CA ALA A 10 35.62 13.23 64.22
C ALA A 10 35.08 12.18 63.27
N LEU A 11 33.96 11.52 63.61
CA LEU A 11 33.26 10.56 62.80
C LEU A 11 32.35 11.30 61.83
N SER A 12 32.78 11.44 60.56
CA SER A 12 31.99 12.05 59.50
C SER A 12 30.97 11.01 58.99
N LEU A 13 29.70 11.10 59.39
CA LEU A 13 28.60 10.38 58.74
C LEU A 13 28.36 10.99 57.35
N MET A 14 28.77 10.31 56.27
CA MET A 14 28.30 10.59 54.93
C MET A 14 26.86 10.06 54.78
N ILE A 15 25.88 10.95 54.75
CA ILE A 15 24.52 10.65 54.40
C ILE A 15 24.48 10.51 52.87
N PHE A 16 24.47 9.27 52.38
CA PHE A 16 24.17 8.96 50.96
C PHE A 16 22.66 9.18 50.77
N ALA A 17 22.27 10.39 50.36
CA ALA A 17 20.92 10.64 49.89
C ALA A 17 20.73 9.89 48.56
N ALA A 18 20.07 8.74 48.61
CA ALA A 18 19.62 8.05 47.41
C ALA A 18 18.69 9.00 46.63
N ARG A 19 19.20 9.64 45.58
CA ARG A 19 18.37 10.36 44.61
C ARG A 19 17.47 9.31 43.97
N GLN A 20 16.20 9.28 44.35
CA GLN A 20 15.18 8.58 43.59
C GLN A 20 15.17 9.18 42.19
N PRO A 21 15.15 8.33 41.12
CA PRO A 21 15.00 8.86 39.78
C PRO A 21 13.65 9.58 39.68
N VAL A 22 13.71 10.88 39.42
CA VAL A 22 12.52 11.67 39.11
C VAL A 22 11.90 11.02 37.86
N PRO A 23 10.62 10.59 37.91
CA PRO A 23 9.98 10.07 36.74
C PRO A 23 10.06 11.15 35.65
N ALA A 24 10.67 10.83 34.52
CA ALA A 24 10.71 11.73 33.38
C ALA A 24 9.26 12.09 33.02
N VAL A 25 8.91 13.37 33.17
CA VAL A 25 7.63 13.89 32.69
C VAL A 25 7.67 13.66 31.18
N ALA A 26 6.96 12.64 30.71
CA ALA A 26 6.81 12.40 29.30
C ALA A 26 6.22 13.69 28.70
N GLY A 27 6.98 14.33 27.81
CA GLY A 27 6.46 15.44 27.01
C GLY A 27 5.20 15.01 26.25
N PRO A 28 4.40 15.93 25.72
CA PRO A 28 3.22 15.58 24.94
C PRO A 28 3.64 14.59 23.85
N PRO A 29 2.85 13.51 23.61
CA PRO A 29 3.20 12.48 22.66
C PRO A 29 3.49 13.11 21.30
N ALA A 30 4.66 12.79 20.73
CA ALA A 30 5.00 13.27 19.42
C ALA A 30 3.95 12.74 18.42
N LYS A 31 3.27 13.64 17.72
CA LYS A 31 2.26 13.22 16.71
C LYS A 31 2.98 12.55 15.56
N ILE A 32 2.82 11.25 15.47
CA ILE A 32 3.35 10.43 14.37
C ILE A 32 2.47 10.65 13.14
N LYS A 33 3.07 10.78 11.97
CA LYS A 33 2.35 10.99 10.73
C LYS A 33 2.28 9.70 9.92
N PHE A 34 1.08 9.37 9.44
CA PHE A 34 0.83 8.26 8.54
C PHE A 34 0.18 8.77 7.25
N GLY A 35 0.91 8.76 6.13
CA GLY A 35 0.46 9.27 4.84
C GLY A 35 0.01 8.17 3.88
N HIS A 36 -1.02 8.45 3.08
CA HIS A 36 -1.48 7.60 1.98
C HIS A 36 -2.28 8.39 0.94
N VAL A 37 -2.57 7.79 -0.22
CA VAL A 37 -3.28 8.48 -1.32
C VAL A 37 -4.77 8.12 -1.45
N ALA A 38 -5.25 7.08 -0.75
CA ALA A 38 -6.64 6.67 -0.85
C ALA A 38 -7.62 7.73 -0.29
N PRO A 39 -8.83 7.82 -0.86
CA PRO A 39 -9.85 8.74 -0.36
C PRO A 39 -10.41 8.30 1.01
N PRO A 40 -10.90 9.24 1.85
CA PRO A 40 -11.24 8.98 3.27
C PRO A 40 -12.30 7.88 3.50
N PHE A 41 -13.14 7.61 2.52
CA PHE A 41 -14.20 6.59 2.61
C PHE A 41 -13.80 5.23 2.02
N HIS A 42 -12.65 5.13 1.37
CA HIS A 42 -12.11 3.88 0.83
C HIS A 42 -11.63 2.95 1.95
N GLY A 43 -11.74 1.64 1.74
CA GLY A 43 -11.31 0.66 2.73
C GLY A 43 -9.87 0.83 3.19
N GLN A 44 -8.94 1.16 2.28
CA GLN A 44 -7.55 1.45 2.64
C GLN A 44 -7.45 2.58 3.67
N SER A 45 -8.18 3.69 3.47
CA SER A 45 -8.18 4.81 4.43
C SER A 45 -8.75 4.38 5.78
N LYS A 46 -9.83 3.59 5.78
CA LYS A 46 -10.42 3.05 7.00
C LYS A 46 -9.50 2.06 7.72
N GLY A 47 -8.75 1.27 6.96
CA GLY A 47 -7.69 0.43 7.51
C GLY A 47 -6.59 1.22 8.19
N VAL A 48 -6.11 2.31 7.56
CA VAL A 48 -5.12 3.21 8.17
C VAL A 48 -5.66 3.90 9.43
N ASP A 49 -6.93 4.32 9.42
CA ASP A 49 -7.57 4.88 10.62
C ASP A 49 -7.67 3.84 11.74
N ALA A 50 -8.02 2.59 11.40
CA ALA A 50 -8.08 1.48 12.37
C ALA A 50 -6.69 1.12 12.93
N PHE A 51 -5.64 1.16 12.11
CA PHE A 51 -4.25 1.03 12.56
C PHE A 51 -3.93 2.07 13.62
N ALA A 52 -4.19 3.34 13.34
CA ALA A 52 -3.90 4.45 14.25
C ALA A 52 -4.68 4.31 15.57
N ALA A 53 -5.95 3.93 15.50
CA ALA A 53 -6.79 3.71 16.67
C ALA A 53 -6.27 2.55 17.54
N TYR A 54 -5.90 1.42 16.91
CA TYR A 54 -5.36 0.25 17.60
C TYR A 54 -4.05 0.58 18.34
N VAL A 55 -3.10 1.23 17.66
CA VAL A 55 -1.83 1.64 18.29
C VAL A 55 -2.09 2.57 19.46
N LYS A 56 -2.97 3.56 19.31
CA LYS A 56 -3.33 4.48 20.38
C LYS A 56 -3.92 3.75 21.60
N GLU A 57 -4.84 2.83 21.38
CA GLU A 57 -5.46 2.02 22.44
C GLU A 57 -4.41 1.16 23.15
N LYS A 58 -3.64 0.37 22.41
CA LYS A 58 -2.67 -0.58 22.98
C LYS A 58 -1.50 0.09 23.70
N THR A 59 -1.19 1.33 23.34
CA THR A 59 -0.15 2.13 24.01
C THR A 59 -0.71 3.07 25.08
N ASN A 60 -1.99 2.95 25.44
CA ASN A 60 -2.66 3.85 26.38
C ASN A 60 -2.49 5.34 26.02
N GLY A 61 -2.52 5.67 24.72
CA GLY A 61 -2.37 7.03 24.20
C GLY A 61 -0.94 7.56 24.15
N ARG A 62 0.06 6.76 24.53
CA ARG A 62 1.49 7.15 24.49
C ARG A 62 1.96 7.40 23.03
N ILE A 63 1.47 6.62 22.08
CA ILE A 63 1.72 6.83 20.65
C ILE A 63 0.40 7.27 20.01
N ASP A 64 0.38 8.48 19.46
CA ASP A 64 -0.76 9.06 18.75
C ASP A 64 -0.40 9.32 17.30
N ILE A 65 -1.12 8.63 16.38
CA ILE A 65 -0.85 8.66 14.93
C ILE A 65 -1.92 9.51 14.25
N ALA A 66 -1.48 10.56 13.57
CA ALA A 66 -2.33 11.37 12.69
C ALA A 66 -2.30 10.81 11.26
N THR A 67 -3.47 10.53 10.70
CA THR A 67 -3.62 9.99 9.33
C THR A 67 -3.81 11.11 8.31
N PHE A 68 -3.17 10.99 7.15
CA PHE A 68 -3.17 11.99 6.07
C PHE A 68 -3.55 11.33 4.74
N PRO A 69 -4.85 11.30 4.40
CA PRO A 69 -5.36 10.71 3.16
C PRO A 69 -5.14 11.61 1.93
N MET A 70 -5.52 11.12 0.75
CA MET A 70 -5.57 11.87 -0.51
C MET A 70 -4.25 12.52 -0.94
N GLY A 71 -3.12 12.00 -0.48
CA GLY A 71 -1.81 12.57 -0.81
C GLY A 71 -1.53 13.93 -0.17
N GLN A 72 -2.14 14.25 0.97
CA GLN A 72 -1.90 15.51 1.71
C GLN A 72 -0.43 15.73 2.07
N LEU A 73 0.36 14.65 2.16
CA LEU A 73 1.81 14.69 2.42
C LEU A 73 2.64 14.50 1.12
N GLY A 74 2.01 14.66 -0.04
CA GLY A 74 2.62 14.44 -1.35
C GLY A 74 2.16 13.15 -2.03
N GLY A 75 2.62 12.92 -3.26
CA GLY A 75 2.41 11.67 -3.98
C GLY A 75 3.18 10.50 -3.35
N GLU A 76 2.83 9.26 -3.70
CA GLU A 76 3.40 8.06 -3.10
C GLU A 76 4.94 8.01 -3.17
N ARG A 77 5.53 8.41 -4.31
CA ARG A 77 6.99 8.44 -4.46
C ARG A 77 7.63 9.40 -3.47
N SER A 78 7.09 10.61 -3.35
CA SER A 78 7.59 11.62 -2.39
C SER A 78 7.44 11.13 -0.95
N MET A 79 6.30 10.52 -0.60
CA MET A 79 6.11 9.96 0.73
C MET A 79 7.10 8.82 1.02
N ALA A 80 7.38 7.93 0.06
CA ALA A 80 8.39 6.89 0.22
C ALA A 80 9.78 7.48 0.45
N GLU A 81 10.17 8.50 -0.32
CA GLU A 81 11.44 9.23 -0.13
C GLU A 81 11.50 9.89 1.26
N HIS A 82 10.41 10.49 1.73
CA HIS A 82 10.33 11.09 3.07
C HIS A 82 10.43 10.03 4.19
N VAL A 83 9.84 8.83 4.01
CA VAL A 83 10.01 7.71 4.95
C VAL A 83 11.46 7.25 5.00
N GLN A 84 12.10 7.12 3.83
CA GLN A 84 13.51 6.73 3.72
C GLN A 84 14.46 7.72 4.40
N MET A 85 14.12 9.03 4.33
CA MET A 85 14.88 10.11 4.97
C MET A 85 14.51 10.35 6.45
N GLY A 86 13.57 9.60 7.03
CA GLY A 86 13.10 9.77 8.41
C GLY A 86 12.20 10.99 8.67
N THR A 87 11.87 11.78 7.65
CA THR A 87 11.03 12.99 7.79
C THR A 87 9.52 12.69 7.83
N LEU A 88 9.13 11.49 7.39
CA LEU A 88 7.80 10.90 7.55
C LEU A 88 7.95 9.55 8.26
N GLN A 89 7.16 9.30 9.31
CA GLN A 89 7.32 8.09 10.10
C GLN A 89 6.71 6.87 9.45
N ILE A 90 5.51 7.00 8.87
CA ILE A 90 4.75 5.87 8.30
C ILE A 90 4.08 6.30 7.00
N ALA A 91 4.07 5.40 6.01
CA ALA A 91 3.26 5.56 4.81
C ALA A 91 2.71 4.22 4.32
N ALA A 92 1.54 4.23 3.67
CA ALA A 92 1.05 3.11 2.88
C ALA A 92 1.25 3.44 1.39
N ILE A 93 2.15 2.70 0.76
CA ILE A 93 2.63 2.96 -0.61
C ILE A 93 2.39 1.73 -1.48
N THR A 94 1.83 1.92 -2.68
CA THR A 94 1.61 0.82 -3.62
C THR A 94 2.90 0.09 -3.96
N THR A 95 2.82 -1.23 -4.09
CA THR A 95 3.90 -2.09 -4.56
C THR A 95 4.45 -1.59 -5.89
N ALA A 96 3.57 -1.10 -6.74
CA ALA A 96 3.90 -0.46 -8.01
C ALA A 96 4.92 0.68 -7.87
N VAL A 97 4.74 1.58 -6.92
CA VAL A 97 5.69 2.69 -6.68
C VAL A 97 6.93 2.18 -5.97
N LEU A 98 6.76 1.26 -5.02
CA LEU A 98 7.87 0.70 -4.24
C LEU A 98 8.87 -0.12 -5.07
N GLN A 99 8.48 -0.70 -6.22
CA GLN A 99 9.43 -1.40 -7.11
C GLN A 99 10.55 -0.50 -7.65
N ASN A 100 10.39 0.84 -7.60
CA ASN A 100 11.45 1.79 -7.96
C ASN A 100 12.57 1.84 -6.89
N PHE A 101 12.29 1.43 -5.67
CA PHE A 101 13.21 1.35 -4.53
C PHE A 101 13.62 -0.09 -4.26
N VAL A 102 12.64 -1.00 -4.27
CA VAL A 102 12.76 -2.43 -3.98
C VAL A 102 12.28 -3.22 -5.21
N PRO A 103 13.15 -3.52 -6.19
CA PRO A 103 12.76 -4.13 -7.46
C PRO A 103 11.97 -5.44 -7.30
N GLN A 104 12.22 -6.21 -6.23
CA GLN A 104 11.53 -7.46 -5.94
C GLN A 104 10.03 -7.26 -5.65
N ALA A 105 9.61 -6.08 -5.22
CA ALA A 105 8.19 -5.78 -5.04
C ALA A 105 7.37 -5.90 -6.34
N ALA A 106 8.04 -5.79 -7.52
CA ALA A 106 7.40 -5.96 -8.82
C ALA A 106 6.74 -7.33 -9.01
N ILE A 107 7.13 -8.35 -8.25
CA ILE A 107 6.49 -9.68 -8.33
C ILE A 107 4.99 -9.61 -8.00
N LEU A 108 4.59 -8.74 -7.07
CA LEU A 108 3.19 -8.57 -6.66
C LEU A 108 2.36 -7.85 -7.73
N ASP A 109 3.01 -7.10 -8.62
CA ASP A 109 2.38 -6.35 -9.69
C ASP A 109 2.49 -7.04 -11.06
N MET A 110 2.94 -8.29 -11.11
CA MET A 110 3.01 -9.03 -12.37
C MET A 110 1.61 -9.24 -12.92
N PRO A 111 1.36 -8.86 -14.20
CA PRO A 111 0.02 -8.96 -14.75
C PRO A 111 -0.50 -10.39 -14.76
N PHE A 112 -1.69 -10.59 -14.21
CA PHE A 112 -2.39 -11.88 -14.09
C PHE A 112 -1.64 -12.92 -13.24
N ILE A 113 -0.79 -12.51 -12.29
CA ILE A 113 -0.09 -13.46 -11.42
C ILE A 113 -1.06 -14.21 -10.50
N PHE A 114 -2.09 -13.54 -10.02
CA PHE A 114 -3.14 -14.17 -9.22
C PHE A 114 -4.34 -14.53 -10.10
N PRO A 115 -4.82 -15.78 -10.05
CA PRO A 115 -5.96 -16.21 -10.85
C PRO A 115 -7.27 -15.58 -10.36
N ASP A 116 -7.43 -15.49 -9.05
CA ASP A 116 -8.62 -14.95 -8.39
C ASP A 116 -8.28 -14.35 -7.00
N ARG A 117 -9.31 -13.74 -6.38
CA ARG A 117 -9.17 -13.06 -5.08
C ARG A 117 -8.93 -14.04 -3.92
N LYS A 118 -9.53 -15.23 -3.93
CA LYS A 118 -9.37 -16.23 -2.87
C LYS A 118 -7.92 -16.68 -2.79
N THR A 119 -7.36 -17.09 -3.92
CA THR A 119 -5.96 -17.52 -4.05
C THR A 119 -5.00 -16.39 -3.71
N ALA A 120 -5.29 -15.17 -4.19
CA ALA A 120 -4.48 -14.01 -3.86
C ALA A 120 -4.43 -13.74 -2.35
N TYR A 121 -5.57 -13.74 -1.68
CA TYR A 121 -5.62 -13.51 -0.23
C TYR A 121 -4.91 -14.61 0.55
N ALA A 122 -5.15 -15.87 0.22
CA ALA A 122 -4.48 -16.98 0.87
C ALA A 122 -2.95 -16.89 0.72
N THR A 123 -2.47 -16.54 -0.48
CA THR A 123 -1.04 -16.36 -0.74
C THR A 123 -0.44 -15.16 -0.01
N LEU A 124 -1.11 -14.02 -0.03
CA LEU A 124 -0.60 -12.79 0.58
C LEU A 124 -0.67 -12.83 2.12
N ASP A 125 -1.63 -13.57 2.67
CA ASP A 125 -1.76 -13.73 4.13
C ASP A 125 -0.80 -14.80 4.68
N ASP A 126 -0.13 -15.59 3.81
CA ASP A 126 0.90 -16.56 4.21
C ASP A 126 2.09 -15.83 4.87
N PRO A 127 2.42 -16.15 6.14
CA PRO A 127 3.54 -15.53 6.85
C PRO A 127 4.90 -15.72 6.15
N GLU A 128 5.10 -16.80 5.39
CA GLU A 128 6.34 -17.03 4.64
C GLU A 128 6.45 -16.07 3.46
N VAL A 129 5.33 -15.81 2.77
CA VAL A 129 5.26 -14.83 1.68
C VAL A 129 5.54 -13.43 2.22
N GLN A 130 4.89 -13.04 3.32
CA GLN A 130 5.14 -11.76 3.97
C GLN A 130 6.61 -11.61 4.38
N LYS A 131 7.16 -12.61 5.08
CA LYS A 131 8.56 -12.63 5.50
C LYS A 131 9.51 -12.50 4.31
N LYS A 132 9.26 -13.26 3.23
CA LYS A 132 10.10 -13.22 2.02
C LYS A 132 10.07 -11.84 1.37
N ILE A 133 8.89 -11.31 1.11
CA ILE A 133 8.72 -10.00 0.46
C ILE A 133 9.33 -8.89 1.33
N PHE A 134 8.99 -8.84 2.62
CA PHE A 134 9.45 -7.76 3.50
C PHE A 134 10.96 -7.82 3.77
N SER A 135 11.61 -8.98 3.61
CA SER A 135 13.06 -9.12 3.79
C SER A 135 13.91 -8.27 2.83
N TYR A 136 13.32 -7.82 1.71
CA TYR A 136 14.03 -6.97 0.75
C TYR A 136 14.05 -5.49 1.13
N PHE A 137 13.19 -5.06 2.06
CA PHE A 137 12.96 -3.65 2.37
C PHE A 137 14.04 -3.01 3.27
N PRO A 138 14.56 -3.66 4.33
CA PRO A 138 15.49 -3.01 5.27
C PRO A 138 16.75 -2.48 4.59
N LYS A 139 17.32 -3.22 3.65
CA LYS A 139 18.51 -2.78 2.87
C LYS A 139 18.24 -1.57 1.95
N LYS A 140 16.97 -1.19 1.82
CA LYS A 140 16.52 -0.07 1.00
C LYS A 140 15.98 1.10 1.83
N GLY A 141 16.22 1.08 3.15
CA GLY A 141 15.82 2.15 4.06
C GLY A 141 14.33 2.16 4.41
N PHE A 142 13.71 0.99 4.48
CA PHE A 142 12.32 0.84 4.88
C PHE A 142 12.13 -0.34 5.83
N MET A 143 11.24 -0.19 6.81
CA MET A 143 10.68 -1.31 7.56
C MET A 143 9.28 -1.59 7.04
N ALA A 144 9.09 -2.69 6.32
CA ALA A 144 7.79 -3.17 5.89
C ALA A 144 7.16 -3.99 7.02
N ILE A 145 5.93 -3.64 7.45
CA ILE A 145 5.28 -4.27 8.62
C ILE A 145 3.95 -4.92 8.32
N GLY A 146 3.41 -4.71 7.13
CA GLY A 146 2.15 -5.26 6.66
C GLY A 146 1.72 -4.57 5.38
N TRP A 147 0.50 -4.83 4.97
CA TRP A 147 -0.10 -4.19 3.79
C TRP A 147 -1.55 -3.81 4.00
N THR A 148 -2.05 -3.00 3.08
CA THR A 148 -3.45 -2.71 2.81
C THR A 148 -3.71 -2.99 1.34
N GLU A 149 -4.97 -3.25 0.97
CA GLU A 149 -5.34 -3.64 -0.39
C GLU A 149 -5.89 -2.46 -1.19
N ASN A 150 -5.47 -2.36 -2.44
CA ASN A 150 -6.07 -1.48 -3.45
C ASN A 150 -6.84 -2.30 -4.51
N GLU A 151 -7.25 -3.51 -4.21
CA GLU A 151 -8.07 -4.42 -5.01
C GLU A 151 -7.53 -4.80 -6.41
N PHE A 152 -8.25 -5.70 -7.09
CA PHE A 152 -8.00 -6.01 -8.50
C PHE A 152 -8.30 -4.82 -9.38
N ARG A 153 -7.40 -4.58 -10.33
CA ARG A 153 -7.43 -3.44 -11.23
C ARG A 153 -8.07 -3.79 -12.54
N ASP A 154 -8.87 -2.85 -13.01
CA ASP A 154 -9.64 -2.91 -14.24
C ASP A 154 -9.22 -1.79 -15.18
N PHE A 155 -9.59 -1.90 -16.45
CA PHE A 155 -9.26 -0.91 -17.46
C PHE A 155 -10.46 -0.02 -17.76
N THR A 156 -10.27 1.31 -17.76
CA THR A 156 -11.32 2.26 -18.14
C THR A 156 -10.86 3.25 -19.18
N ASN A 157 -11.74 3.60 -20.14
CA ASN A 157 -11.42 4.56 -21.18
C ASN A 157 -12.64 5.32 -21.72
N ASN A 158 -12.39 6.41 -22.45
CA ASN A 158 -13.44 7.27 -23.04
C ASN A 158 -13.58 7.11 -24.55
N LYS A 159 -12.97 6.08 -25.17
CA LYS A 159 -12.93 5.95 -26.63
C LYS A 159 -13.81 4.82 -27.16
N ARG A 160 -13.72 3.62 -26.60
CA ARG A 160 -14.36 2.42 -27.13
C ARG A 160 -14.43 1.29 -26.10
N PRO A 161 -15.35 0.35 -26.30
CA PRO A 161 -15.30 -0.95 -25.61
C PRO A 161 -13.98 -1.66 -25.82
N VAL A 162 -13.46 -2.35 -24.80
CA VAL A 162 -12.21 -3.13 -24.87
C VAL A 162 -12.51 -4.57 -24.49
N ARG A 163 -12.31 -5.50 -25.43
CA ARG A 163 -12.47 -6.95 -25.24
C ARG A 163 -11.21 -7.74 -25.58
N THR A 164 -10.34 -7.15 -26.38
CA THR A 164 -9.10 -7.79 -26.83
C THR A 164 -7.89 -6.87 -26.59
N PRO A 165 -6.67 -7.43 -26.53
CA PRO A 165 -5.45 -6.63 -26.46
C PRO A 165 -5.35 -5.57 -27.58
N ALA A 166 -5.86 -5.88 -28.79
CA ALA A 166 -5.83 -4.98 -29.93
C ALA A 166 -6.66 -3.70 -29.70
N ASP A 167 -7.71 -3.76 -28.89
CA ASP A 167 -8.57 -2.62 -28.61
C ASP A 167 -7.89 -1.55 -27.76
N ILE A 168 -6.81 -1.90 -27.04
CA ILE A 168 -6.00 -0.97 -26.24
C ILE A 168 -5.00 -0.19 -27.09
N LYS A 169 -4.68 -0.70 -28.30
CA LYS A 169 -3.68 -0.09 -29.18
C LYS A 169 -3.95 1.39 -29.46
N GLY A 170 -2.92 2.21 -29.27
CA GLY A 170 -2.93 3.65 -29.55
C GLY A 170 -3.61 4.51 -28.50
N LEU A 171 -4.23 3.94 -27.44
CA LEU A 171 -4.79 4.72 -26.34
C LEU A 171 -3.68 5.34 -25.49
N LYS A 172 -3.87 6.59 -25.07
CA LYS A 172 -3.03 7.24 -24.06
C LYS A 172 -3.51 6.76 -22.69
N VAL A 173 -2.76 5.86 -22.09
CA VAL A 173 -3.15 5.22 -20.82
C VAL A 173 -2.36 5.80 -19.66
N ARG A 174 -3.04 6.36 -18.69
CA ARG A 174 -2.37 6.66 -17.41
C ARG A 174 -2.11 5.35 -16.68
N VAL A 175 -0.90 5.19 -16.22
CA VAL A 175 -0.50 4.14 -15.29
C VAL A 175 0.19 4.76 -14.07
N MET A 176 0.39 3.97 -13.02
CA MET A 176 1.29 4.35 -11.93
C MET A 176 2.71 4.52 -12.50
N ASN A 177 3.51 5.41 -11.89
CA ASN A 177 4.91 5.59 -12.30
C ASN A 177 5.76 4.38 -11.86
N ALA A 178 5.51 3.27 -12.51
CA ALA A 178 6.03 1.96 -12.18
C ALA A 178 6.45 1.21 -13.46
N PRO A 179 7.69 0.70 -13.54
CA PRO A 179 8.20 0.05 -14.73
C PRO A 179 7.33 -1.09 -15.24
N VAL A 180 6.79 -1.95 -14.36
CA VAL A 180 5.96 -3.09 -14.80
C VAL A 180 4.68 -2.65 -15.48
N TYR A 181 4.02 -1.60 -14.99
CA TYR A 181 2.80 -1.05 -15.59
C TYR A 181 3.08 -0.38 -16.94
N LEU A 182 4.15 0.41 -17.03
CA LEU A 182 4.59 1.00 -18.28
C LEU A 182 4.87 -0.07 -19.34
N ASP A 183 5.58 -1.14 -18.98
CA ASP A 183 5.90 -2.24 -19.89
C ASP A 183 4.64 -3.05 -20.27
N THR A 184 3.73 -3.30 -19.34
CA THR A 184 2.45 -3.99 -19.57
C THR A 184 1.62 -3.27 -20.64
N PHE A 185 1.37 -1.98 -20.47
CA PHE A 185 0.55 -1.24 -21.43
C PHE A 185 1.29 -0.92 -22.74
N LYS A 186 2.61 -0.80 -22.71
CA LYS A 186 3.43 -0.77 -23.92
C LYS A 186 3.32 -2.06 -24.74
N GLN A 187 3.34 -3.21 -24.05
CA GLN A 187 3.19 -4.52 -24.70
C GLN A 187 1.81 -4.68 -25.37
N LEU A 188 0.77 -4.04 -24.81
CA LEU A 188 -0.57 -3.98 -25.41
C LEU A 188 -0.69 -2.95 -26.54
N GLY A 189 0.40 -2.25 -26.89
CA GLY A 189 0.42 -1.25 -27.95
C GLY A 189 -0.18 0.10 -27.57
N ALA A 190 -0.40 0.37 -26.30
CA ALA A 190 -0.80 1.67 -25.80
C ALA A 190 0.37 2.67 -25.74
N SER A 191 0.04 3.93 -25.48
CA SER A 191 0.98 4.99 -25.09
C SER A 191 0.85 5.26 -23.58
N PRO A 192 1.53 4.47 -22.71
CA PRO A 192 1.39 4.64 -21.27
C PRO A 192 2.15 5.86 -20.77
N VAL A 193 1.54 6.57 -19.81
CA VAL A 193 2.12 7.74 -19.14
C VAL A 193 2.02 7.57 -17.62
N GLY A 194 3.14 7.70 -16.93
CA GLY A 194 3.19 7.66 -15.46
C GLY A 194 2.72 9.00 -14.88
N ILE A 195 1.56 9.01 -14.24
CA ILE A 195 0.99 10.20 -13.59
C ILE A 195 0.61 9.86 -12.14
N PRO A 196 0.94 10.73 -11.14
CA PRO A 196 0.51 10.55 -9.75
C PRO A 196 -1.00 10.43 -9.61
N PHE A 197 -1.47 9.64 -8.62
CA PHE A 197 -2.90 9.36 -8.44
C PHE A 197 -3.77 10.61 -8.31
N PRO A 198 -3.40 11.65 -7.54
CA PRO A 198 -4.23 12.86 -7.40
C PRO A 198 -4.45 13.63 -8.70
N GLU A 199 -3.63 13.42 -9.72
CA GLU A 199 -3.67 14.15 -10.99
C GLU A 199 -4.53 13.47 -12.07
N ILE A 200 -5.02 12.24 -11.83
CA ILE A 200 -5.72 11.43 -12.84
C ILE A 200 -6.97 12.14 -13.36
N TYR A 201 -7.81 12.66 -12.46
CA TYR A 201 -9.07 13.29 -12.86
C TYR A 201 -8.84 14.45 -13.82
N ASN A 202 -7.90 15.33 -13.50
CA ASN A 202 -7.56 16.47 -14.36
C ASN A 202 -6.97 16.02 -15.70
N ALA A 203 -6.10 14.99 -15.70
CA ALA A 203 -5.52 14.46 -16.93
C ALA A 203 -6.56 13.84 -17.87
N LEU A 204 -7.58 13.16 -17.32
CA LEU A 204 -8.74 12.68 -18.06
C LEU A 204 -9.59 13.83 -18.60
N GLN A 205 -9.91 14.81 -17.75
CA GLN A 205 -10.77 15.95 -18.06
C GLN A 205 -10.18 16.81 -19.17
N THR A 206 -8.87 17.01 -19.15
CA THR A 206 -8.15 17.83 -20.17
C THR A 206 -7.76 17.04 -21.42
N GLY A 207 -8.02 15.73 -21.47
CA GLY A 207 -7.67 14.88 -22.62
C GLY A 207 -6.18 14.60 -22.78
N VAL A 208 -5.38 14.84 -21.74
CA VAL A 208 -3.96 14.41 -21.70
C VAL A 208 -3.87 12.89 -21.80
N ILE A 209 -4.84 12.18 -21.21
CA ILE A 209 -5.00 10.75 -21.27
C ILE A 209 -6.41 10.37 -21.74
N ASP A 210 -6.54 9.21 -22.39
CA ASP A 210 -7.80 8.63 -22.86
C ASP A 210 -8.34 7.56 -21.89
N ALA A 211 -7.43 6.98 -21.10
CA ALA A 211 -7.69 5.79 -20.30
C ALA A 211 -6.87 5.79 -19.01
N GLN A 212 -7.33 5.02 -18.05
CA GLN A 212 -6.60 4.70 -16.81
C GLN A 212 -6.94 3.28 -16.36
N GLU A 213 -6.17 2.74 -15.42
CA GLU A 213 -6.41 1.46 -14.81
C GLU A 213 -6.41 1.62 -13.29
N ASN A 214 -7.47 1.17 -12.68
CA ASN A 214 -7.72 1.12 -11.23
C ASN A 214 -8.85 0.14 -10.96
N PRO A 215 -9.03 -0.30 -9.72
CA PRO A 215 -10.24 -1.02 -9.34
C PRO A 215 -11.49 -0.23 -9.71
N ILE A 216 -12.54 -0.93 -10.13
CA ILE A 216 -13.82 -0.28 -10.46
C ILE A 216 -14.37 0.53 -9.28
N LEU A 217 -14.21 0.04 -8.04
CA LEU A 217 -14.59 0.76 -6.83
C LEU A 217 -13.88 2.12 -6.76
N THR A 218 -12.55 2.13 -6.88
CA THR A 218 -11.76 3.36 -6.90
C THR A 218 -12.18 4.28 -8.04
N SER A 219 -12.41 3.74 -9.23
CA SER A 219 -12.81 4.51 -10.41
C SER A 219 -14.17 5.21 -10.23
N VAL A 220 -15.11 4.57 -9.55
CA VAL A 220 -16.42 5.14 -9.20
C VAL A 220 -16.26 6.19 -8.09
N LEU A 221 -15.56 5.86 -7.01
CA LEU A 221 -15.39 6.76 -5.86
C LEU A 221 -14.64 8.04 -6.22
N MET A 222 -13.68 7.95 -7.13
CA MET A 222 -12.90 9.09 -7.64
C MET A 222 -13.54 9.77 -8.85
N LYS A 223 -14.74 9.32 -9.25
CA LYS A 223 -15.50 9.88 -10.37
C LYS A 223 -14.82 9.75 -11.75
N PHE A 224 -13.82 8.88 -11.87
CA PHE A 224 -13.18 8.66 -13.16
C PHE A 224 -14.18 8.12 -14.20
N THR A 225 -15.16 7.33 -13.77
CA THR A 225 -16.25 6.84 -14.61
C THR A 225 -17.23 7.92 -15.10
N GLU A 226 -17.15 9.14 -14.59
CA GLU A 226 -17.87 10.28 -15.20
C GLU A 226 -17.22 10.68 -16.53
N LEU A 227 -15.90 10.48 -16.66
CA LEU A 227 -15.08 10.84 -17.80
C LEU A 227 -14.72 9.64 -18.71
N THR A 228 -14.73 8.41 -18.15
CA THR A 228 -14.42 7.16 -18.87
C THR A 228 -15.62 6.23 -18.80
N LYS A 229 -16.41 6.17 -19.87
CA LYS A 229 -17.70 5.46 -19.89
C LYS A 229 -17.59 3.96 -20.21
N ASN A 230 -16.42 3.49 -20.65
CA ASN A 230 -16.16 2.07 -20.92
C ASN A 230 -15.27 1.52 -19.82
N VAL A 231 -15.77 0.56 -19.07
CA VAL A 231 -15.04 -0.17 -18.02
C VAL A 231 -14.94 -1.63 -18.43
N THR A 232 -13.73 -2.15 -18.57
CA THR A 232 -13.51 -3.59 -18.80
C THR A 232 -12.96 -4.20 -17.52
N ILE A 233 -13.66 -5.18 -16.98
CA ILE A 233 -13.24 -5.96 -15.81
C ILE A 233 -12.14 -6.92 -16.24
N THR A 234 -10.93 -6.42 -16.26
CA THR A 234 -9.76 -7.18 -16.67
C THR A 234 -9.16 -7.98 -15.52
N ASN A 235 -9.31 -7.50 -14.28
CA ASN A 235 -8.65 -8.07 -13.11
C ASN A 235 -7.18 -8.41 -13.41
N HIS A 236 -6.48 -7.51 -14.11
CA HIS A 236 -5.15 -7.79 -14.64
C HIS A 236 -4.05 -7.73 -13.60
N CYS A 237 -4.29 -7.12 -12.45
CA CYS A 237 -3.35 -7.04 -11.34
C CYS A 237 -4.10 -6.81 -10.04
N LEU A 238 -3.75 -7.53 -8.99
CA LEU A 238 -4.09 -7.14 -7.62
C LEU A 238 -2.96 -6.26 -7.09
N THR A 239 -3.29 -5.07 -6.61
CA THR A 239 -2.28 -4.14 -6.09
C THR A 239 -2.40 -4.02 -4.58
N GLU A 240 -1.32 -4.30 -3.89
CA GLU A 240 -1.18 -4.08 -2.46
C GLU A 240 -0.48 -2.74 -2.19
N CYS A 241 -0.77 -2.17 -1.04
CA CYS A 241 -0.03 -1.03 -0.48
C CYS A 241 0.73 -1.50 0.75
N ILE A 242 2.04 -1.49 0.70
CA ILE A 242 2.85 -1.89 1.85
C ILE A 242 2.89 -0.75 2.85
N ILE A 243 2.63 -1.07 4.12
CA ILE A 243 2.84 -0.17 5.24
C ILE A 243 4.33 -0.16 5.53
N ILE A 244 4.99 0.94 5.15
CA ILE A 244 6.41 1.17 5.40
C ILE A 244 6.59 2.14 6.56
N VAL A 245 7.56 1.84 7.41
CA VAL A 245 7.97 2.67 8.54
C VAL A 245 9.41 3.12 8.33
N SER A 246 9.74 4.35 8.69
CA SER A 246 11.12 4.84 8.71
C SER A 246 11.96 3.96 9.66
N PRO A 247 13.12 3.46 9.23
CA PRO A 247 14.04 2.73 10.10
C PRO A 247 14.41 3.50 11.36
N ASP A 248 14.72 4.79 11.24
CA ASP A 248 15.08 5.66 12.37
C ASP A 248 13.96 5.70 13.41
N TYR A 249 12.71 5.83 12.95
CA TYR A 249 11.56 5.80 13.87
C TYR A 249 11.32 4.40 14.44
N TRP A 250 11.44 3.36 13.62
CA TRP A 250 11.26 1.97 14.04
C TRP A 250 12.21 1.56 15.17
N GLU A 251 13.46 2.00 15.11
CA GLU A 251 14.49 1.75 16.11
C GLU A 251 14.22 2.46 17.45
N THR A 252 13.40 3.52 17.44
CA THR A 252 12.97 4.18 18.70
C THR A 252 11.87 3.42 19.43
N LEU A 253 11.19 2.50 18.76
CA LEU A 253 10.10 1.71 19.34
C LEU A 253 10.65 0.56 20.20
N SER A 254 10.04 0.34 21.37
CA SER A 254 10.32 -0.86 22.15
C SER A 254 9.89 -2.13 21.38
N PRO A 255 10.44 -3.31 21.69
CA PRO A 255 9.99 -4.57 21.09
C PRO A 255 8.48 -4.80 21.22
N GLU A 256 7.87 -4.37 22.33
CA GLU A 256 6.44 -4.42 22.58
C GLU A 256 5.68 -3.49 21.61
N ASP A 257 6.14 -2.24 21.45
CA ASP A 257 5.54 -1.31 20.50
C ASP A 257 5.66 -1.78 19.05
N GLN A 258 6.81 -2.34 18.67
CA GLN A 258 7.00 -2.95 17.36
C GLN A 258 6.01 -4.09 17.10
N GLN A 259 5.70 -4.88 18.13
CA GLN A 259 4.70 -5.94 18.03
C GLN A 259 3.28 -5.36 17.88
N ILE A 260 2.95 -4.32 18.64
CA ILE A 260 1.67 -3.59 18.52
C ILE A 260 1.48 -3.05 17.09
N PHE A 261 2.54 -2.51 16.48
CA PHE A 261 2.49 -2.01 15.10
C PHE A 261 2.22 -3.12 14.07
N LYS A 262 2.82 -4.30 14.24
CA LYS A 262 2.55 -5.47 13.39
C LYS A 262 1.10 -5.96 13.53
N GLU A 263 0.58 -5.99 14.74
CA GLU A 263 -0.81 -6.34 15.01
C GLU A 263 -1.77 -5.29 14.43
N ALA A 264 -1.43 -4.01 14.55
CA ALA A 264 -2.20 -2.92 13.94
C ALA A 264 -2.24 -3.03 12.40
N ALA A 265 -1.16 -3.50 11.77
CA ALA A 265 -1.16 -3.75 10.32
C ALA A 265 -2.15 -4.86 9.92
N LYS A 266 -2.28 -5.90 10.76
CA LYS A 266 -3.31 -6.93 10.55
C LYS A 266 -4.73 -6.36 10.71
N VAL A 267 -4.97 -5.55 11.73
CA VAL A 267 -6.26 -4.85 11.90
C VAL A 267 -6.56 -3.95 10.69
N ALA A 268 -5.53 -3.31 10.12
CA ALA A 268 -5.68 -2.47 8.95
C ALA A 268 -6.17 -3.24 7.72
N ILE A 269 -5.54 -4.37 7.38
CA ILE A 269 -5.93 -5.15 6.19
C ILE A 269 -7.32 -5.78 6.36
N ASP A 270 -7.63 -6.31 7.55
CA ASP A 270 -8.93 -6.91 7.84
C ASP A 270 -10.06 -5.85 7.70
N THR A 271 -9.84 -4.65 8.25
CA THR A 271 -10.77 -3.51 8.12
C THR A 271 -10.90 -3.06 6.66
N ASN A 272 -9.79 -2.96 5.94
CA ASN A 272 -9.76 -2.54 4.54
C ASN A 272 -10.60 -3.48 3.66
N ARG A 273 -10.35 -4.77 3.72
CA ARG A 273 -11.08 -5.79 2.93
C ARG A 273 -12.57 -5.80 3.24
N LYS A 274 -12.92 -5.72 4.52
CA LYS A 274 -14.32 -5.63 4.96
C LYS A 274 -15.01 -4.41 4.39
N VAL A 275 -14.43 -3.23 4.53
CA VAL A 275 -15.02 -1.98 4.05
C VAL A 275 -15.13 -1.96 2.53
N ASN A 276 -14.12 -2.45 1.79
CA ASN A 276 -14.20 -2.54 0.33
C ASN A 276 -15.37 -3.45 -0.10
N ALA A 277 -15.52 -4.63 0.52
CA ALA A 277 -16.63 -5.54 0.24
C ALA A 277 -18.00 -4.89 0.51
N GLU A 278 -18.13 -4.10 1.58
CA GLU A 278 -19.35 -3.35 1.87
C GLU A 278 -19.61 -2.26 0.83
N LEU A 279 -18.58 -1.55 0.38
CA LEU A 279 -18.67 -0.48 -0.61
C LEU A 279 -19.09 -0.96 -2.00
N HIS A 280 -18.75 -2.17 -2.39
CA HIS A 280 -19.24 -2.78 -3.64
C HIS A 280 -20.76 -2.90 -3.67
N ASN A 281 -21.36 -3.20 -2.53
CA ASN A 281 -22.80 -3.36 -2.39
C ASN A 281 -23.55 -2.06 -2.06
N LYS A 282 -22.86 -1.12 -1.41
CA LYS A 282 -23.50 0.12 -0.91
C LYS A 282 -22.52 1.29 -0.94
N LEU A 283 -22.54 2.03 -2.03
CA LEU A 283 -21.73 3.23 -2.19
C LEU A 283 -22.12 4.33 -1.20
N PRO A 284 -21.15 5.12 -0.69
CA PRO A 284 -21.43 6.29 0.13
C PRO A 284 -22.36 7.28 -0.59
N LYS A 285 -23.19 7.97 0.17
CA LYS A 285 -24.16 8.98 -0.31
C LYS A 285 -25.31 8.44 -1.17
N SER A 286 -25.05 7.55 -2.14
CA SER A 286 -26.11 7.04 -3.03
C SER A 286 -26.84 5.84 -2.43
N GLY A 287 -26.17 5.04 -1.60
CA GLY A 287 -26.74 3.85 -0.99
C GLY A 287 -26.99 2.67 -1.95
N ILE A 288 -26.54 2.78 -3.23
CA ILE A 288 -26.71 1.76 -4.27
C ILE A 288 -25.41 1.02 -4.52
N SER A 289 -25.47 -0.14 -5.16
CA SER A 289 -24.29 -0.92 -5.56
C SER A 289 -23.49 -0.23 -6.68
N ILE A 290 -22.24 -0.68 -6.88
CA ILE A 290 -21.41 -0.23 -8.03
C ILE A 290 -22.10 -0.54 -9.35
N ALA A 291 -22.69 -1.73 -9.49
CA ALA A 291 -23.38 -2.15 -10.71
C ALA A 291 -24.56 -1.24 -11.03
N GLU A 292 -25.42 -0.92 -10.03
CA GLU A 292 -26.52 0.02 -10.17
C GLU A 292 -26.04 1.44 -10.47
N TYR A 293 -24.96 1.88 -9.84
CA TYR A 293 -24.36 3.18 -10.13
C TYR A 293 -23.90 3.27 -11.58
N CYS A 294 -23.16 2.28 -12.08
CA CYS A 294 -22.69 2.23 -13.45
C CYS A 294 -23.86 2.28 -14.43
N LYS A 295 -24.87 1.43 -14.24
CA LYS A 295 -26.07 1.40 -15.07
C LYS A 295 -26.78 2.75 -15.09
N LYS A 296 -26.99 3.37 -13.92
CA LYS A 296 -27.69 4.67 -13.79
C LYS A 296 -26.94 5.82 -14.45
N ASN A 297 -25.59 5.75 -14.49
CA ASN A 297 -24.74 6.82 -15.02
C ASN A 297 -24.27 6.55 -16.46
N GLY A 298 -24.81 5.54 -17.15
CA GLY A 298 -24.46 5.21 -18.54
C GLY A 298 -23.01 4.78 -18.68
N VAL A 299 -22.49 4.05 -17.68
CA VAL A 299 -21.16 3.42 -17.72
C VAL A 299 -21.35 2.00 -18.24
N GLU A 300 -20.74 1.69 -19.37
CA GLU A 300 -20.72 0.35 -19.93
C GLU A 300 -19.68 -0.50 -19.17
N VAL A 301 -20.12 -1.56 -18.51
CA VAL A 301 -19.25 -2.51 -17.82
C VAL A 301 -19.17 -3.78 -18.63
N ILE A 302 -17.95 -4.16 -19.02
CA ILE A 302 -17.64 -5.30 -19.87
C ILE A 302 -16.95 -6.37 -19.04
N GLU A 303 -17.60 -7.52 -18.91
CA GLU A 303 -16.99 -8.75 -18.40
C GLU A 303 -16.29 -9.46 -19.57
N LEU A 304 -15.04 -9.86 -19.36
CA LEU A 304 -14.29 -10.65 -20.34
C LEU A 304 -14.68 -12.13 -20.26
N THR A 305 -14.89 -12.76 -21.42
CA THR A 305 -14.98 -14.22 -21.46
C THR A 305 -13.64 -14.87 -21.05
N PRO A 306 -13.60 -16.15 -20.71
CA PRO A 306 -12.34 -16.85 -20.43
C PRO A 306 -11.35 -16.76 -21.59
N GLU A 307 -11.82 -16.82 -22.84
CA GLU A 307 -11.01 -16.73 -24.06
C GLU A 307 -10.43 -15.31 -24.25
N GLU A 308 -11.26 -14.28 -24.05
CA GLU A 308 -10.84 -12.89 -24.09
C GLU A 308 -9.78 -12.62 -23.00
N ARG A 309 -10.02 -13.07 -21.75
CA ARG A 309 -9.05 -12.97 -20.65
C ARG A 309 -7.74 -13.70 -20.98
N LYS A 310 -7.83 -14.91 -21.57
CA LYS A 310 -6.64 -15.68 -21.98
C LYS A 310 -5.80 -14.97 -23.04
N ALA A 311 -6.44 -14.24 -23.96
CA ALA A 311 -5.73 -13.43 -24.93
C ALA A 311 -4.87 -12.33 -24.26
N PHE A 312 -5.39 -11.65 -23.24
CA PHE A 312 -4.61 -10.70 -22.45
C PHE A 312 -3.47 -11.37 -21.69
N GLN A 313 -3.73 -12.50 -21.01
CA GLN A 313 -2.68 -13.27 -20.33
C GLN A 313 -1.53 -13.66 -21.28
N THR A 314 -1.88 -14.17 -22.46
CA THR A 314 -0.90 -14.57 -23.46
C THR A 314 -0.05 -13.39 -23.94
N ALA A 315 -0.67 -12.22 -24.12
CA ALA A 315 0.04 -11.00 -24.50
C ALA A 315 1.07 -10.56 -23.46
N MET A 316 0.96 -11.00 -22.19
CA MET A 316 1.86 -10.61 -21.10
C MET A 316 3.12 -11.48 -20.97
N VAL A 317 3.21 -12.59 -21.70
CA VAL A 317 4.39 -13.48 -21.63
C VAL A 317 5.74 -12.74 -21.82
N PRO A 318 5.89 -11.78 -22.76
CA PRO A 318 7.13 -11.03 -22.87
C PRO A 318 7.46 -10.18 -21.63
N VAL A 319 6.44 -9.62 -20.97
CA VAL A 319 6.60 -8.85 -19.73
C VAL A 319 7.10 -9.78 -18.61
N TRP A 320 6.48 -10.95 -18.45
CA TRP A 320 6.89 -11.96 -17.49
C TRP A 320 8.35 -12.37 -17.66
N ASN A 321 8.76 -12.67 -18.90
CA ASN A 321 10.12 -13.06 -19.21
C ASN A 321 11.14 -11.95 -18.92
N LYS A 322 10.77 -10.68 -19.17
CA LYS A 322 11.59 -9.52 -18.82
C LYS A 322 11.81 -9.40 -17.33
N TYR A 323 10.72 -9.49 -16.55
CA TYR A 323 10.79 -9.29 -15.10
C TYR A 323 11.40 -10.45 -14.36
N ARG A 324 11.19 -11.70 -14.81
CA ARG A 324 11.90 -12.87 -14.28
C ARG A 324 13.43 -12.67 -14.35
N LYS A 325 13.94 -12.14 -15.45
CA LYS A 325 15.37 -11.79 -15.58
C LYS A 325 15.78 -10.62 -14.70
N LYS A 326 14.90 -9.64 -14.51
CA LYS A 326 15.22 -8.40 -13.79
C LYS A 326 15.27 -8.56 -12.27
N ILE A 327 14.33 -9.30 -11.67
CA ILE A 327 14.18 -9.42 -10.22
C ILE A 327 14.63 -10.79 -9.68
N GLY A 328 14.96 -11.73 -10.59
CA GLY A 328 15.50 -13.04 -10.27
C GLY A 328 14.48 -14.17 -10.29
N ASN A 329 14.93 -15.35 -10.69
CA ASN A 329 14.10 -16.56 -10.75
C ASN A 329 13.61 -16.98 -9.35
N GLU A 330 14.45 -16.84 -8.34
CA GLU A 330 14.15 -17.28 -6.98
C GLU A 330 12.82 -16.74 -6.45
N ILE A 331 12.60 -15.42 -6.57
CA ILE A 331 11.36 -14.81 -6.09
C ILE A 331 10.15 -15.18 -6.96
N PHE A 332 10.36 -15.36 -8.28
CA PHE A 332 9.31 -15.82 -9.18
C PHE A 332 8.88 -17.25 -8.85
N ASP A 333 9.84 -18.18 -8.73
CA ASP A 333 9.55 -19.59 -8.46
C ASP A 333 8.91 -19.76 -7.08
N PHE A 334 9.39 -19.00 -6.08
CA PHE A 334 8.78 -18.97 -4.75
C PHE A 334 7.32 -18.51 -4.81
N MET A 335 7.03 -17.39 -5.48
CA MET A 335 5.65 -16.86 -5.54
C MET A 335 4.72 -17.80 -6.31
N LEU A 336 5.18 -18.35 -7.43
CA LEU A 336 4.37 -19.28 -8.22
C LEU A 336 4.06 -20.57 -7.45
N SER A 337 5.04 -21.12 -6.70
CA SER A 337 4.80 -22.26 -5.82
C SER A 337 3.76 -21.96 -4.75
N LYS A 338 3.85 -20.78 -4.11
CA LYS A 338 2.88 -20.37 -3.09
C LYS A 338 1.48 -20.13 -3.65
N ILE A 339 1.37 -19.64 -4.87
CA ILE A 339 0.08 -19.49 -5.56
C ILE A 339 -0.50 -20.88 -5.88
N GLU A 340 0.29 -21.79 -6.44
CA GLU A 340 -0.14 -23.16 -6.76
C GLU A 340 -0.60 -23.95 -5.51
N GLU A 341 0.12 -23.79 -4.38
CA GLU A 341 -0.28 -24.37 -3.09
C GLU A 341 -1.67 -23.89 -2.63
N ASN A 342 -2.04 -22.65 -2.94
CA ASN A 342 -3.29 -22.00 -2.52
C ASN A 342 -4.43 -22.08 -3.55
N GLU A 343 -4.18 -22.58 -4.77
CA GLU A 343 -5.22 -22.87 -5.78
C GLU A 343 -5.99 -24.16 -5.47
N GLN A 344 -5.42 -25.05 -4.65
CA GLN A 344 -6.02 -26.32 -4.25
C GLN A 344 -7.03 -26.12 -3.10
#